data_5c18a4991dc0aa0f3a5bdafce583ed18
#
_entry.id   5c18a4991dc0aa0f3a5bdafce583ed18
#
_cell.length_a   1.000
_cell.length_b   1.000
_cell.length_c   1.000
_cell.angle_alpha   90.00
_cell.angle_beta   90.00
_cell.angle_gamma   90.00
#
_symmetry.space_group_name_H-M   'P 1'
#
loop_
_entity.id
_entity.type
_entity.pdbx_description
1 polymer ?
#
loop_
_entity_poly.entity_id
_entity_poly.type
_entity_poly.pdbx_seq_one_letter_code
_entity_poly.pdbx_strand_id
1 'polypeptide(L)'
;MIGMPTETEDDIRGIADLAQAVVDEFYHNENKPKGKGVNVSVSVASLVPKPFTPFQWEPQDRPDTLIEKQNFLISCVKTRKVSVSRHVPWTSFLEGVFARGDRRLCDVIETAWRKGCKFDSWEEHLDREKWMDSFAENGI
;
A
#
# COMPACT_ATOMS: atom_id res chain seq x y z
N MET A 1 -6.61 -2.66 4.60
CA MET A 1 -6.40 -1.84 3.39
C MET A 1 -6.55 -0.40 3.81
N ILE A 2 -5.78 0.52 3.19
CA ILE A 2 -5.87 1.98 3.40
C ILE A 2 -6.08 2.69 2.06
N GLY A 3 -6.50 3.95 2.10
CA GLY A 3 -6.86 4.73 0.91
C GLY A 3 -8.30 4.47 0.45
N MET A 4 -9.17 3.99 1.33
CA MET A 4 -10.58 3.78 1.03
C MET A 4 -11.33 5.13 0.94
N PRO A 5 -12.34 5.24 0.06
CA PRO A 5 -13.23 6.40 0.05
C PRO A 5 -13.83 6.62 1.45
N THR A 6 -13.88 7.87 1.88
CA THR A 6 -14.40 8.28 3.21
C THR A 6 -13.62 7.79 4.43
N GLU A 7 -12.43 7.19 4.24
CA GLU A 7 -11.58 6.71 5.30
C GLU A 7 -11.14 7.87 6.23
N THR A 8 -11.24 7.64 7.52
CA THR A 8 -10.84 8.57 8.58
C THR A 8 -9.57 8.10 9.30
N GLU A 9 -8.96 8.98 10.09
CA GLU A 9 -7.84 8.58 10.97
C GLU A 9 -8.25 7.51 11.99
N ASP A 10 -9.51 7.51 12.44
CA ASP A 10 -10.02 6.51 13.38
C ASP A 10 -10.11 5.12 12.72
N ASP A 11 -10.46 5.06 11.43
CA ASP A 11 -10.47 3.80 10.67
C ASP A 11 -9.04 3.23 10.54
N ILE A 12 -8.06 4.10 10.25
CA ILE A 12 -6.66 3.70 10.16
C ILE A 12 -6.14 3.25 11.53
N ARG A 13 -6.45 3.99 12.60
CA ARG A 13 -6.11 3.61 13.99
C ARG A 13 -6.73 2.28 14.37
N GLY A 14 -7.96 2.03 13.93
CA GLY A 14 -8.67 0.77 14.16
C GLY A 14 -7.90 -0.47 13.69
N ILE A 15 -7.06 -0.35 12.65
CA ILE A 15 -6.18 -1.44 12.21
C ILE A 15 -5.14 -1.78 13.30
N ALA A 16 -4.52 -0.77 13.90
CA ALA A 16 -3.55 -0.97 14.97
C ALA A 16 -4.22 -1.48 16.27
N ASP A 17 -5.40 -0.95 16.59
CA ASP A 17 -6.17 -1.36 17.76
C ASP A 17 -6.64 -2.83 17.65
N LEU A 18 -7.07 -3.26 16.45
CA LEU A 18 -7.40 -4.66 16.19
C LEU A 18 -6.18 -5.57 16.39
N ALA A 19 -5.02 -5.17 15.87
CA ALA A 19 -3.80 -5.94 16.06
C ALA A 19 -3.40 -6.03 17.55
N GLN A 20 -3.56 -4.94 18.30
CA GLN A 20 -3.33 -4.92 19.74
C GLN A 20 -4.32 -5.83 20.46
N ALA A 21 -5.61 -5.80 20.11
CA ALA A 21 -6.63 -6.67 20.70
C ALA A 21 -6.29 -8.16 20.52
N VAL A 22 -5.75 -8.55 19.37
CA VAL A 22 -5.28 -9.94 19.15
C VAL A 22 -4.14 -10.30 20.09
N VAL A 23 -3.19 -9.37 20.32
CA VAL A 23 -2.10 -9.58 21.27
C VAL A 23 -2.66 -9.73 22.71
N ASP A 24 -3.59 -8.87 23.09
CA ASP A 24 -4.18 -8.86 24.41
C ASP A 24 -4.98 -10.15 24.66
N GLU A 25 -5.78 -10.59 23.69
CA GLU A 25 -6.55 -11.84 23.77
C GLU A 25 -5.62 -13.04 23.97
N PHE A 26 -4.49 -13.11 23.25
CA PHE A 26 -3.51 -14.17 23.46
C PHE A 26 -3.01 -14.20 24.93
N TYR A 27 -2.75 -13.03 25.53
CA TYR A 27 -2.23 -12.97 26.90
C TYR A 27 -3.31 -13.20 27.96
N HIS A 28 -4.57 -12.90 27.68
CA HIS A 28 -5.70 -13.19 28.56
C HIS A 28 -6.11 -14.66 28.53
N ASN A 29 -5.80 -15.39 27.47
CA ASN A 29 -6.19 -16.78 27.35
C ASN A 29 -5.43 -17.66 28.38
N GLU A 30 -6.17 -18.28 29.29
CA GLU A 30 -5.62 -19.17 30.33
C GLU A 30 -4.95 -20.41 29.76
N ASN A 31 -5.40 -20.88 28.59
CA ASN A 31 -4.88 -22.06 27.92
C ASN A 31 -3.69 -21.75 26.98
N LYS A 32 -3.12 -20.55 27.01
CA LYS A 32 -1.97 -20.19 26.17
C LYS A 32 -0.76 -21.10 26.44
N PRO A 33 0.03 -21.42 25.40
CA PRO A 33 1.24 -22.22 25.57
C PRO A 33 2.23 -21.54 26.52
N LYS A 34 2.71 -22.27 27.52
CA LYS A 34 3.71 -21.77 28.47
C LYS A 34 5.04 -21.48 27.76
N GLY A 35 5.66 -20.36 28.09
CA GLY A 35 6.96 -19.96 27.55
C GLY A 35 6.98 -19.47 26.10
N LYS A 36 5.80 -19.37 25.44
CA LYS A 36 5.68 -18.81 24.08
C LYS A 36 5.08 -17.41 24.13
N GLY A 37 5.61 -16.51 23.30
CA GLY A 37 5.04 -15.21 23.01
C GLY A 37 4.17 -15.24 21.75
N VAL A 38 3.49 -14.12 21.48
CA VAL A 38 2.75 -13.88 20.23
C VAL A 38 3.47 -12.82 19.40
N ASN A 39 3.48 -13.01 18.10
CA ASN A 39 3.82 -11.98 17.13
C ASN A 39 2.66 -11.89 16.12
N VAL A 40 2.17 -10.68 15.92
CA VAL A 40 1.10 -10.38 14.97
C VAL A 40 1.70 -9.62 13.80
N SER A 41 1.54 -10.15 12.60
CA SER A 41 1.96 -9.47 11.36
C SER A 41 0.72 -8.90 10.67
N VAL A 42 0.72 -7.58 10.48
CA VAL A 42 -0.33 -6.84 9.78
C VAL A 42 0.18 -6.50 8.39
N SER A 43 -0.45 -7.03 7.34
CA SER A 43 -0.16 -6.66 5.97
C SER A 43 -1.20 -5.66 5.48
N VAL A 44 -0.75 -4.46 5.09
CA VAL A 44 -1.62 -3.36 4.68
C VAL A 44 -1.40 -3.03 3.20
N ALA A 45 -2.43 -3.32 2.39
CA ALA A 45 -2.46 -2.92 1.00
C ALA A 45 -3.05 -1.51 0.85
N SER A 46 -2.63 -0.77 -0.17
CA SER A 46 -3.28 0.45 -0.62
C SER A 46 -4.44 0.12 -1.57
N LEU A 47 -5.51 0.91 -1.52
CA LEU A 47 -6.59 0.80 -2.50
C LEU A 47 -6.07 1.17 -3.88
N VAL A 48 -6.27 0.27 -4.83
CA VAL A 48 -6.11 0.55 -6.27
C VAL A 48 -7.48 0.33 -6.92
N PRO A 49 -8.21 1.40 -7.28
CA PRO A 49 -9.50 1.26 -7.96
C PRO A 49 -9.31 0.60 -9.32
N LYS A 50 -9.98 -0.54 -9.52
CA LYS A 50 -9.88 -1.32 -10.76
C LYS A 50 -11.17 -1.26 -11.56
N PRO A 51 -11.11 -1.29 -12.90
CA PRO A 51 -12.29 -1.41 -13.76
C PRO A 51 -13.16 -2.60 -13.34
N PHE A 52 -14.45 -2.46 -13.55
CA PHE A 52 -15.47 -3.48 -13.24
C PHE A 52 -15.58 -3.87 -11.77
N THR A 53 -15.11 -3.00 -10.85
CA THR A 53 -15.29 -3.16 -9.40
C THR A 53 -16.18 -2.05 -8.85
N PRO A 54 -16.77 -2.21 -7.64
CA PRO A 54 -17.59 -1.16 -7.03
C PRO A 54 -16.91 0.20 -6.92
N PHE A 55 -15.58 0.22 -6.70
CA PHE A 55 -14.78 1.44 -6.56
C PHE A 55 -14.15 1.95 -7.86
N GLN A 56 -14.58 1.45 -9.02
CA GLN A 56 -13.97 1.80 -10.30
C GLN A 56 -13.97 3.31 -10.62
N TRP A 57 -14.92 4.06 -10.06
CA TRP A 57 -15.07 5.51 -10.29
C TRP A 57 -14.42 6.36 -9.18
N GLU A 58 -13.95 5.72 -8.11
CA GLU A 58 -13.31 6.43 -7.02
C GLU A 58 -11.89 6.88 -7.39
N PRO A 59 -11.43 8.03 -6.87
CA PRO A 59 -10.05 8.43 -7.02
C PRO A 59 -9.13 7.50 -6.21
N GLN A 60 -7.92 7.28 -6.70
CA GLN A 60 -6.86 6.69 -5.92
C GLN A 60 -6.13 7.78 -5.13
N ASP A 61 -5.80 7.52 -3.88
CA ASP A 61 -4.96 8.40 -3.09
C ASP A 61 -3.59 8.59 -3.77
N ARG A 62 -3.07 9.82 -3.69
CA ARG A 62 -1.72 10.12 -4.18
C ARG A 62 -0.68 9.40 -3.33
N PRO A 63 0.50 9.09 -3.90
CA PRO A 63 1.58 8.43 -3.16
C PRO A 63 1.93 9.12 -1.84
N ASP A 64 2.00 10.46 -1.83
CA ASP A 64 2.32 11.24 -0.62
C ASP A 64 1.25 11.07 0.46
N THR A 65 -0.03 11.13 0.10
CA THR A 65 -1.14 10.88 1.02
C THR A 65 -1.10 9.46 1.59
N LEU A 66 -0.78 8.46 0.76
CA LEU A 66 -0.62 7.09 1.22
C LEU A 66 0.57 6.94 2.19
N ILE A 67 1.68 7.65 1.95
CA ILE A 67 2.83 7.68 2.85
C ILE A 67 2.43 8.27 4.21
N GLU A 68 1.69 9.38 4.22
CA GLU A 68 1.18 10.01 5.45
C GLU A 68 0.28 9.04 6.23
N LYS A 69 -0.70 8.42 5.58
CA LYS A 69 -1.58 7.42 6.17
C LYS A 69 -0.82 6.20 6.72
N GLN A 70 0.16 5.71 5.98
CA GLN A 70 1.01 4.60 6.43
C GLN A 70 1.84 4.97 7.65
N ASN A 71 2.42 6.17 7.68
CA ASN A 71 3.19 6.66 8.82
C ASN A 71 2.30 6.86 10.04
N PHE A 72 1.09 7.38 9.84
CA PHE A 72 0.10 7.49 10.91
C PHE A 72 -0.25 6.12 11.50
N LEU A 73 -0.54 5.11 10.67
CA LEU A 73 -0.79 3.75 11.13
C LEU A 73 0.36 3.21 11.98
N ILE A 74 1.61 3.39 11.50
CA ILE A 74 2.79 2.94 12.25
C ILE A 74 2.90 3.63 13.60
N SER A 75 2.60 4.94 13.66
CA SER A 75 2.61 5.69 14.92
C SER A 75 1.58 5.21 15.95
N CYS A 76 0.49 4.59 15.49
CA CYS A 76 -0.55 4.01 16.34
C CYS A 76 -0.15 2.65 16.95
N VAL A 77 0.87 1.98 16.40
CA VAL A 77 1.32 0.68 16.93
C VAL A 77 2.16 0.86 18.19
N LYS A 78 1.65 0.38 19.31
CA LYS A 78 2.24 0.63 20.66
C LYS A 78 3.16 -0.50 21.15
N THR A 79 3.15 -1.66 20.50
CA THR A 79 3.85 -2.85 20.97
C THR A 79 4.81 -3.41 19.94
N ARG A 80 5.96 -3.94 20.39
CA ARG A 80 6.92 -4.66 19.52
C ARG A 80 6.42 -6.03 19.06
N LYS A 81 5.25 -6.47 19.54
CA LYS A 81 4.63 -7.74 19.16
C LYS A 81 3.80 -7.64 17.88
N VAL A 82 3.59 -6.42 17.39
CA VAL A 82 2.92 -6.13 16.13
C VAL A 82 3.94 -5.60 15.14
N SER A 83 4.06 -6.27 13.99
CA SER A 83 4.84 -5.81 12.85
C SER A 83 3.88 -5.39 11.72
N VAL A 84 4.16 -4.27 11.06
CA VAL A 84 3.36 -3.78 9.92
C VAL A 84 4.18 -3.87 8.65
N SER A 85 3.68 -4.64 7.69
CA SER A 85 4.15 -4.66 6.30
C SER A 85 3.19 -3.85 5.45
N ARG A 86 3.71 -3.05 4.53
CA ARG A 86 2.93 -2.13 3.69
C ARG A 86 3.37 -2.18 2.25
N HIS A 87 2.44 -1.95 1.33
CA HIS A 87 2.75 -1.78 -0.09
C HIS A 87 3.46 -0.45 -0.33
N VAL A 88 4.38 -0.43 -1.29
CA VAL A 88 5.04 0.78 -1.75
C VAL A 88 4.03 1.67 -2.48
N PRO A 89 3.78 2.91 -2.04
CA PRO A 89 2.76 3.77 -2.64
C PRO A 89 2.97 4.05 -4.13
N TRP A 90 4.22 4.18 -4.57
CA TRP A 90 4.56 4.40 -5.97
C TRP A 90 4.28 3.18 -6.86
N THR A 91 4.49 1.97 -6.37
CA THR A 91 4.07 0.74 -7.08
C THR A 91 2.56 0.68 -7.21
N SER A 92 1.82 1.04 -6.14
CA SER A 92 0.35 1.11 -6.17
C SER A 92 -0.15 2.20 -7.14
N PHE A 93 0.55 3.33 -7.25
CA PHE A 93 0.25 4.37 -8.24
C PHE A 93 0.39 3.83 -9.66
N LEU A 94 1.52 3.22 -10.00
CA LEU A 94 1.72 2.63 -11.33
C LEU A 94 0.69 1.53 -11.63
N GLU A 95 0.37 0.68 -10.64
CA GLU A 95 -0.69 -0.33 -10.78
C GLU A 95 -2.04 0.32 -11.15
N GLY A 96 -2.38 1.43 -10.52
CA GLY A 96 -3.60 2.19 -10.82
C GLY A 96 -3.60 2.78 -12.21
N VAL A 97 -2.49 3.35 -12.65
CA VAL A 97 -2.32 3.87 -14.02
C VAL A 97 -2.51 2.76 -15.05
N PHE A 98 -1.84 1.62 -14.87
CA PHE A 98 -1.95 0.50 -15.81
C PHE A 98 -3.32 -0.17 -15.79
N ALA A 99 -3.95 -0.28 -14.62
CA ALA A 99 -5.27 -0.89 -14.50
C ALA A 99 -6.39 -0.06 -15.15
N ARG A 100 -6.25 1.28 -15.19
CA ARG A 100 -7.28 2.23 -15.66
C ARG A 100 -6.92 2.93 -16.97
N GLY A 101 -5.72 2.73 -17.45
CA GLY A 101 -5.24 3.32 -18.68
C GLY A 101 -5.70 2.55 -19.93
N ASP A 102 -5.23 3.00 -21.06
CA ASP A 102 -5.53 2.41 -22.37
C ASP A 102 -4.26 2.09 -23.16
N ARG A 103 -4.42 1.76 -24.44
CA ARG A 103 -3.31 1.36 -25.31
C ARG A 103 -2.18 2.38 -25.46
N ARG A 104 -2.40 3.66 -25.16
CA ARG A 104 -1.35 4.71 -25.20
C ARG A 104 -0.24 4.42 -24.19
N LEU A 105 -0.54 3.65 -23.16
CA LEU A 105 0.48 3.22 -22.19
C LEU A 105 1.53 2.28 -22.79
N CYS A 106 1.31 1.69 -23.97
CA CYS A 106 2.32 0.87 -24.64
C CYS A 106 3.57 1.69 -24.93
N ASP A 107 3.41 2.93 -25.45
CA ASP A 107 4.53 3.82 -25.76
C ASP A 107 5.27 4.27 -24.49
N VAL A 108 4.52 4.50 -23.40
CA VAL A 108 5.11 4.82 -22.10
C VAL A 108 5.97 3.66 -21.56
N ILE A 109 5.45 2.44 -21.65
CA ILE A 109 6.17 1.23 -21.18
C ILE A 109 7.45 1.04 -22.01
N GLU A 110 7.38 1.20 -23.34
CA GLU A 110 8.54 1.10 -24.20
C GLU A 110 9.59 2.16 -23.86
N THR A 111 9.15 3.40 -23.64
CA THR A 111 10.03 4.52 -23.26
C THR A 111 10.71 4.24 -21.91
N ALA A 112 9.95 3.81 -20.91
CA ALA A 112 10.47 3.45 -19.59
C ALA A 112 11.49 2.30 -19.68
N TRP A 113 11.17 1.26 -20.48
CA TRP A 113 12.09 0.15 -20.71
C TRP A 113 13.39 0.61 -21.39
N ARG A 114 13.31 1.48 -22.40
CA ARG A 114 14.49 2.06 -23.06
C ARG A 114 15.34 2.90 -22.11
N LYS A 115 14.71 3.56 -21.11
CA LYS A 115 15.40 4.28 -20.03
C LYS A 115 16.00 3.35 -18.97
N GLY A 116 15.78 2.03 -19.10
CA GLY A 116 16.36 1.01 -18.23
C GLY A 116 15.48 0.61 -17.05
N CYS A 117 14.19 0.99 -17.00
CA CYS A 117 13.24 0.48 -16.03
C CYS A 117 13.04 -1.02 -16.24
N LYS A 118 13.37 -1.81 -15.20
CA LYS A 118 13.23 -3.27 -15.18
C LYS A 118 13.03 -3.72 -13.75
N PHE A 119 12.19 -4.75 -13.58
CA PHE A 119 11.89 -5.33 -12.25
C PHE A 119 11.25 -4.34 -11.27
N ASP A 120 10.44 -3.42 -11.76
CA ASP A 120 9.84 -2.31 -10.99
C ASP A 120 8.84 -2.74 -9.92
N SER A 121 8.52 -4.03 -9.83
CA SER A 121 7.77 -4.60 -8.70
C SER A 121 8.61 -4.70 -7.42
N TRP A 122 9.92 -4.53 -7.52
CA TRP A 122 10.86 -4.51 -6.40
C TRP A 122 11.22 -3.06 -6.09
N GLU A 123 11.04 -2.64 -4.84
CA GLU A 123 11.20 -1.24 -4.44
C GLU A 123 12.57 -0.67 -4.82
N GLU A 124 13.63 -1.48 -4.68
CA GLU A 124 15.00 -1.10 -5.00
C GLU A 124 15.26 -0.89 -6.50
N HIS A 125 14.37 -1.38 -7.38
CA HIS A 125 14.48 -1.23 -8.84
C HIS A 125 13.50 -0.19 -9.40
N LEU A 126 12.52 0.25 -8.60
CA LEU A 126 11.52 1.22 -9.02
C LEU A 126 12.12 2.62 -9.15
N ASP A 127 12.33 3.07 -10.37
CA ASP A 127 12.79 4.42 -10.69
C ASP A 127 11.60 5.31 -11.08
N ARG A 128 11.06 6.00 -10.08
CA ARG A 128 9.87 6.87 -10.25
C ARG A 128 10.11 8.05 -11.20
N GLU A 129 11.33 8.60 -11.23
CA GLU A 129 11.65 9.75 -12.10
C GLU A 129 11.59 9.33 -13.57
N LYS A 130 12.22 8.20 -13.90
CA LYS A 130 12.14 7.65 -15.27
C LYS A 130 10.72 7.33 -15.71
N TRP A 131 9.88 6.83 -14.80
CA TRP A 131 8.47 6.60 -15.10
C TRP A 131 7.73 7.90 -15.36
N MET A 132 7.87 8.92 -14.50
CA MET A 132 7.22 10.22 -14.69
C MET A 132 7.69 10.92 -15.97
N ASP A 133 8.98 10.88 -16.28
CA ASP A 133 9.53 11.37 -17.54
C ASP A 133 8.95 10.62 -18.74
N SER A 134 8.76 9.29 -18.61
CA SER A 134 8.18 8.49 -19.70
C SER A 134 6.72 8.83 -19.96
N PHE A 135 5.94 9.13 -18.93
CA PHE A 135 4.59 9.66 -19.08
C PHE A 135 4.60 11.01 -19.80
N ALA A 136 5.43 11.95 -19.33
CA ALA A 136 5.52 13.30 -19.88
C ALA A 136 5.96 13.29 -21.36
N GLU A 137 6.95 12.47 -21.74
CA GLU A 137 7.41 12.33 -23.13
C GLU A 137 6.33 11.79 -24.08
N ASN A 138 5.39 11.00 -23.57
CA ASN A 138 4.29 10.44 -24.35
C ASN A 138 2.97 11.22 -24.17
N GLY A 139 3.00 12.40 -23.54
CA GLY A 139 1.85 13.28 -23.40
C GLY A 139 0.75 12.75 -22.50
N ILE A 140 1.12 12.00 -21.47
CA ILE A 140 0.21 11.40 -20.48
C ILE A 140 0.51 11.98 -19.09
#